data_c4f70ed29f52b0c5a8f63721922451ea
#
_entry.id   c4f70ed29f52b0c5a8f63721922451ea
#
_cell.length_a   1.000
_cell.length_b   1.000
_cell.length_c   1.000
_cell.angle_alpha   90.00
_cell.angle_beta   90.00
_cell.angle_gamma   90.00
#
_symmetry.space_group_name_H-M   'P 1'
#
loop_
_entity.id
_entity.type
_entity.pdbx_description
1 polymer ?
#
loop_
_entity_poly.entity_id
_entity_poly.type
_entity_poly.pdbx_seq_one_letter_code
_entity_poly.pdbx_strand_id
1 'polypeptide(L)'
;MSYIDQRGHRVPSPTDPAQRADLTALSLSIPSIKTVASETAAAQYVAALQGAGVRMTDSDPAFVYRQDQGSLQAWNGRAWTEIGGKTYPWESLVVSSGWGVGAGHNPRICMRAGVVQISGVLISAGGDHDDLLTIPAKFRPSQEQFIGPTVTGGGADFDPTYAYLRIRSNGSLSIKGYSTIRSGHGWIVPVSATYVPW
;
A
#
# COMPACT_ATOMS: atom_id res chain seq x y z
N MET A 1 -4.50 -27.88 38.55
CA MET A 1 -5.35 -27.65 37.39
C MET A 1 -5.19 -26.20 36.93
N SER A 2 -4.92 -25.96 35.65
CA SER A 2 -4.90 -24.61 35.09
C SER A 2 -6.31 -24.04 35.00
N TYR A 3 -6.48 -22.74 35.14
CA TYR A 3 -7.74 -22.03 34.94
C TYR A 3 -7.60 -20.94 33.87
N ILE A 4 -8.73 -20.47 33.34
CA ILE A 4 -8.78 -19.36 32.38
C ILE A 4 -9.07 -18.09 33.18
N ASP A 5 -8.23 -17.06 33.07
CA ASP A 5 -8.43 -15.77 33.69
C ASP A 5 -9.53 -14.94 32.99
N GLN A 6 -9.84 -13.75 33.50
CA GLN A 6 -10.86 -12.85 32.93
C GLN A 6 -10.53 -12.36 31.51
N ARG A 7 -9.27 -12.49 31.10
CA ARG A 7 -8.82 -12.11 29.76
C ARG A 7 -8.71 -13.31 28.80
N GLY A 8 -9.13 -14.50 29.25
CA GLY A 8 -9.06 -15.73 28.47
C GLY A 8 -7.68 -16.41 28.46
N HIS A 9 -6.74 -15.95 29.29
CA HIS A 9 -5.43 -16.57 29.39
C HIS A 9 -5.47 -17.83 30.24
N ARG A 10 -4.72 -18.84 29.80
CA ARG A 10 -4.55 -20.08 30.58
C ARG A 10 -3.48 -19.85 31.63
N VAL A 11 -3.87 -19.84 32.88
CA VAL A 11 -2.99 -19.59 34.05
C VAL A 11 -2.87 -20.84 34.88
N PRO A 12 -1.65 -21.25 35.32
CA PRO A 12 -1.47 -22.33 36.27
C PRO A 12 -2.18 -22.01 37.58
N SER A 13 -2.77 -23.00 38.23
CA SER A 13 -3.28 -22.83 39.60
C SER A 13 -2.09 -22.53 40.52
N PRO A 14 -2.27 -21.72 41.61
CA PRO A 14 -1.22 -21.44 42.58
C PRO A 14 -0.63 -22.70 43.26
N THR A 15 -1.35 -23.81 43.20
CA THR A 15 -0.94 -25.10 43.79
C THR A 15 -0.33 -26.06 42.75
N ASP A 16 -0.34 -25.74 41.46
CA ASP A 16 0.23 -26.57 40.42
C ASP A 16 1.69 -26.17 40.14
N PRO A 17 2.62 -27.11 40.03
CA PRO A 17 3.94 -26.78 39.52
C PRO A 17 3.82 -26.28 38.07
N ALA A 18 4.39 -25.12 37.80
CA ALA A 18 4.40 -24.56 36.44
C ALA A 18 5.11 -25.52 35.49
N GLN A 19 4.38 -26.07 34.53
CA GLN A 19 4.91 -26.91 33.49
C GLN A 19 5.31 -26.08 32.29
N ARG A 20 6.29 -26.57 31.49
CA ARG A 20 6.70 -25.92 30.24
C ARG A 20 5.50 -25.70 29.29
N ALA A 21 4.55 -26.65 29.27
CA ALA A 21 3.32 -26.55 28.48
C ALA A 21 2.44 -25.35 28.88
N ASP A 22 2.35 -25.07 30.17
CA ASP A 22 1.56 -23.93 30.70
C ASP A 22 2.21 -22.60 30.35
N LEU A 23 3.55 -22.51 30.43
CA LEU A 23 4.29 -21.32 29.99
C LEU A 23 4.18 -21.09 28.47
N THR A 24 4.21 -22.17 27.68
CA THR A 24 4.00 -22.08 26.23
C THR A 24 2.58 -21.61 25.92
N ALA A 25 1.55 -22.16 26.58
CA ALA A 25 0.17 -21.76 26.40
C ALA A 25 -0.05 -20.29 26.82
N LEU A 26 0.55 -19.85 27.92
CA LEU A 26 0.53 -18.45 28.36
C LEU A 26 1.19 -17.54 27.32
N SER A 27 2.38 -17.89 26.84
CA SER A 27 3.08 -17.12 25.81
C SER A 27 2.26 -16.96 24.52
N LEU A 28 1.54 -18.01 24.10
CA LEU A 28 0.67 -17.97 22.94
C LEU A 28 -0.63 -17.19 23.18
N SER A 29 -1.10 -17.10 24.42
CA SER A 29 -2.32 -16.38 24.78
C SER A 29 -2.12 -14.86 24.92
N ILE A 30 -0.88 -14.39 25.03
CA ILE A 30 -0.59 -12.95 25.09
C ILE A 30 -0.72 -12.35 23.67
N PRO A 31 -1.63 -11.38 23.47
CA PRO A 31 -1.74 -10.70 22.19
C PRO A 31 -0.42 -10.06 21.79
N SER A 32 0.18 -10.53 20.72
CA SER A 32 1.41 -9.98 20.17
C SER A 32 1.36 -9.98 18.65
N ILE A 33 2.06 -9.03 18.02
CA ILE A 33 2.23 -9.05 16.58
C ILE A 33 3.30 -10.08 16.24
N LYS A 34 2.92 -11.14 15.55
CA LYS A 34 3.85 -12.16 15.07
C LYS A 34 4.36 -11.82 13.67
N THR A 35 5.66 -11.66 13.50
CA THR A 35 6.26 -11.55 12.17
C THR A 35 6.34 -12.92 11.52
N VAL A 36 5.81 -13.04 10.29
CA VAL A 36 5.78 -14.28 9.50
C VAL A 36 6.25 -14.01 8.07
N ALA A 37 6.91 -15.00 7.47
CA ALA A 37 7.51 -14.84 6.15
C ALA A 37 6.49 -14.94 5.00
N SER A 38 5.38 -15.66 5.20
CA SER A 38 4.42 -15.97 4.14
C SER A 38 3.01 -16.24 4.68
N GLU A 39 2.05 -16.41 3.78
CA GLU A 39 0.68 -16.82 4.10
C GLU A 39 0.63 -18.19 4.78
N THR A 40 1.41 -19.15 4.30
CA THR A 40 1.50 -20.46 4.92
C THR A 40 1.99 -20.38 6.36
N ALA A 41 2.99 -19.55 6.64
CA ALA A 41 3.50 -19.35 7.99
C ALA A 41 2.46 -18.63 8.89
N ALA A 42 1.65 -17.72 8.33
CA ALA A 42 0.55 -17.09 9.04
C ALA A 42 -0.54 -18.11 9.42
N ALA A 43 -0.91 -18.98 8.49
CA ALA A 43 -1.87 -20.05 8.73
C ALA A 43 -1.39 -21.05 9.80
N GLN A 44 -0.11 -21.42 9.76
CA GLN A 44 0.50 -22.30 10.79
C GLN A 44 0.49 -21.65 12.17
N TYR A 45 0.77 -20.35 12.25
CA TYR A 45 0.69 -19.62 13.52
C TYR A 45 -0.73 -19.62 14.10
N VAL A 46 -1.74 -19.31 13.27
CA VAL A 46 -3.15 -19.36 13.68
C VAL A 46 -3.56 -20.76 14.13
N ALA A 47 -3.16 -21.80 13.39
CA ALA A 47 -3.44 -23.19 13.78
C ALA A 47 -2.80 -23.56 15.13
N ALA A 48 -1.58 -23.08 15.40
CA ALA A 48 -0.92 -23.26 16.71
C ALA A 48 -1.67 -22.58 17.84
N LEU A 49 -2.17 -21.35 17.63
CA LEU A 49 -3.01 -20.63 18.60
C LEU A 49 -4.31 -21.40 18.89
N GLN A 50 -4.99 -21.87 17.83
CA GLN A 50 -6.22 -22.67 17.96
C GLN A 50 -5.95 -24.00 18.71
N GLY A 51 -4.86 -24.68 18.38
CA GLY A 51 -4.43 -25.89 19.06
C GLY A 51 -4.09 -25.66 20.55
N ALA A 52 -3.67 -24.47 20.93
CA ALA A 52 -3.46 -24.04 22.31
C ALA A 52 -4.76 -23.58 23.01
N GLY A 53 -5.90 -23.62 22.32
CA GLY A 53 -7.20 -23.22 22.89
C GLY A 53 -7.46 -21.71 22.86
N VAL A 54 -6.64 -20.92 22.14
CA VAL A 54 -6.87 -19.49 21.97
C VAL A 54 -8.04 -19.28 21.01
N ARG A 55 -9.07 -18.57 21.48
CA ARG A 55 -10.24 -18.23 20.68
C ARG A 55 -10.09 -16.81 20.12
N MET A 56 -9.96 -16.71 18.81
CA MET A 56 -9.87 -15.45 18.10
C MET A 56 -11.26 -14.98 17.65
N THR A 57 -11.54 -13.69 17.82
CA THR A 57 -12.81 -13.03 17.48
C THR A 57 -12.56 -11.66 16.86
N ASP A 58 -13.61 -10.98 16.41
CA ASP A 58 -13.50 -9.60 15.89
C ASP A 58 -12.98 -8.60 16.96
N SER A 59 -13.30 -8.85 18.23
CA SER A 59 -12.83 -8.02 19.37
C SER A 59 -11.47 -8.43 19.91
N ASP A 60 -11.01 -9.63 19.61
CA ASP A 60 -9.73 -10.18 20.06
C ASP A 60 -9.07 -11.00 18.93
N PRO A 61 -8.59 -10.34 17.87
CA PRO A 61 -7.97 -11.02 16.74
C PRO A 61 -6.50 -11.36 17.02
N ALA A 62 -6.00 -12.36 16.30
CA ALA A 62 -4.55 -12.60 16.24
C ALA A 62 -3.92 -11.67 15.17
N PHE A 63 -2.81 -11.02 15.52
CA PHE A 63 -2.10 -10.11 14.63
C PHE A 63 -0.85 -10.75 14.05
N VAL A 64 -0.65 -10.59 12.74
CA VAL A 64 0.58 -10.98 12.04
C VAL A 64 1.09 -9.87 11.14
N TYR A 65 2.40 -9.66 11.11
CA TYR A 65 3.05 -8.87 10.09
C TYR A 65 3.60 -9.81 9.02
N ARG A 66 3.05 -9.75 7.81
CA ARG A 66 3.46 -10.56 6.67
C ARG A 66 4.59 -9.89 5.90
N GLN A 67 5.78 -10.47 5.98
CA GLN A 67 6.98 -9.92 5.32
C GLN A 67 6.89 -9.94 3.80
N ASP A 68 6.29 -10.98 3.21
CA ASP A 68 6.10 -11.12 1.77
C ASP A 68 5.17 -10.08 1.15
N GLN A 69 4.28 -9.50 1.96
CA GLN A 69 3.36 -8.45 1.53
C GLN A 69 3.66 -7.08 2.15
N GLY A 70 4.55 -7.01 3.14
CA GLY A 70 4.81 -5.79 3.89
C GLY A 70 3.57 -5.25 4.60
N SER A 71 2.65 -6.12 5.04
CA SER A 71 1.36 -5.73 5.60
C SER A 71 1.11 -6.33 6.97
N LEU A 72 0.41 -5.56 7.83
CA LEU A 72 -0.14 -6.05 9.08
C LEU A 72 -1.54 -6.63 8.82
N GLN A 73 -1.80 -7.82 9.32
CA GLN A 73 -3.08 -8.52 9.16
C GLN A 73 -3.61 -8.98 10.51
N ALA A 74 -4.94 -8.99 10.65
CA ALA A 74 -5.66 -9.54 11.78
C ALA A 74 -6.49 -10.76 11.34
N TRP A 75 -6.45 -11.83 12.12
CA TRP A 75 -7.29 -13.01 11.97
C TRP A 75 -8.37 -13.03 13.06
N ASN A 76 -9.62 -12.97 12.69
CA ASN A 76 -10.77 -12.95 13.63
C ASN A 76 -11.39 -14.33 13.91
N GLY A 77 -10.74 -15.40 13.52
CA GLY A 77 -11.27 -16.76 13.61
C GLY A 77 -11.97 -17.25 12.33
N ARG A 78 -12.23 -16.36 11.35
CA ARG A 78 -12.91 -16.68 10.09
C ARG A 78 -12.17 -16.17 8.86
N ALA A 79 -11.63 -14.97 8.93
CA ALA A 79 -11.01 -14.30 7.80
C ALA A 79 -9.82 -13.44 8.22
N TRP A 80 -8.88 -13.23 7.29
CA TRP A 80 -7.82 -12.26 7.41
C TRP A 80 -8.33 -10.88 6.98
N THR A 81 -8.07 -9.88 7.81
CA THR A 81 -8.31 -8.46 7.49
C THR A 81 -6.99 -7.72 7.49
N GLU A 82 -6.68 -7.01 6.42
CA GLU A 82 -5.48 -6.17 6.34
C GLU A 82 -5.66 -4.89 7.16
N ILE A 83 -4.68 -4.57 8.01
CA ILE A 83 -4.68 -3.39 8.87
C ILE A 83 -3.64 -2.40 8.34
N GLY A 84 -4.07 -1.15 8.13
CA GLY A 84 -3.17 -0.08 7.71
C GLY A 84 -2.85 -0.06 6.22
N GLY A 85 -3.47 -0.92 5.41
CA GLY A 85 -3.33 -0.95 3.96
C GLY A 85 -1.97 -1.48 3.46
N LYS A 86 -1.90 -1.81 2.17
CA LYS A 86 -0.72 -2.37 1.52
C LYS A 86 0.43 -1.37 1.47
N THR A 87 1.65 -1.90 1.54
CA THR A 87 2.88 -1.12 1.37
C THR A 87 3.73 -1.74 0.27
N TYR A 88 4.08 -0.94 -0.74
CA TYR A 88 5.01 -1.31 -1.81
C TYR A 88 6.14 -0.26 -1.88
N PRO A 89 7.40 -0.70 -2.07
CA PRO A 89 8.53 0.23 -2.19
C PRO A 89 8.43 1.09 -3.45
N TRP A 90 9.29 2.10 -3.56
CA TRP A 90 9.42 2.88 -4.77
C TRP A 90 9.85 2.02 -5.95
N GLU A 91 9.13 2.11 -7.06
CA GLU A 91 9.48 1.51 -8.36
C GLU A 91 9.40 2.55 -9.47
N SER A 92 10.20 2.36 -10.52
CA SER A 92 10.20 3.24 -11.68
C SER A 92 8.97 3.04 -12.53
N LEU A 93 8.43 4.14 -13.07
CA LEU A 93 7.32 4.10 -14.02
C LEU A 93 7.83 4.13 -15.46
N VAL A 94 7.12 3.42 -16.34
CA VAL A 94 7.36 3.43 -17.78
C VAL A 94 6.65 4.63 -18.38
N VAL A 95 7.41 5.47 -19.05
CA VAL A 95 6.93 6.68 -19.72
C VAL A 95 6.48 6.33 -21.14
N SER A 96 5.37 6.89 -21.56
CA SER A 96 4.81 6.65 -22.91
C SER A 96 5.64 7.33 -24.00
N SER A 97 5.52 6.82 -25.23
CA SER A 97 6.23 7.37 -26.40
C SER A 97 5.92 8.86 -26.59
N GLY A 98 6.94 9.63 -26.95
CA GLY A 98 6.84 11.07 -27.10
C GLY A 98 6.90 11.88 -25.81
N TRP A 99 7.18 11.22 -24.68
CA TRP A 99 7.49 11.85 -23.40
C TRP A 99 8.91 11.53 -22.96
N GLY A 100 9.65 12.53 -22.54
CA GLY A 100 10.96 12.42 -21.91
C GLY A 100 10.87 12.55 -20.40
N VAL A 101 11.99 12.32 -19.73
CA VAL A 101 12.13 12.42 -18.27
C VAL A 101 12.99 13.64 -17.95
N GLY A 102 12.54 14.46 -17.01
CA GLY A 102 13.32 15.59 -16.50
C GLY A 102 14.58 15.09 -15.80
N ALA A 103 15.73 15.75 -16.03
CA ALA A 103 17.01 15.36 -15.45
C ALA A 103 16.91 15.25 -13.93
N GLY A 104 17.25 14.08 -13.38
CA GLY A 104 17.18 13.81 -11.92
C GLY A 104 15.77 13.58 -11.36
N HIS A 105 14.72 13.60 -12.20
CA HIS A 105 13.32 13.51 -11.76
C HIS A 105 12.58 12.32 -12.40
N ASN A 106 13.21 11.15 -12.41
CA ASN A 106 12.60 9.93 -12.96
C ASN A 106 11.24 9.65 -12.31
N PRO A 107 10.18 9.39 -13.10
CA PRO A 107 8.87 9.05 -12.57
C PRO A 107 8.94 7.73 -11.79
N ARG A 108 8.43 7.74 -10.59
CA ARG A 108 8.39 6.59 -9.69
C ARG A 108 7.10 6.57 -8.87
N ILE A 109 6.74 5.40 -8.40
CA ILE A 109 5.52 5.16 -7.66
C ILE A 109 5.81 4.26 -6.46
N CYS A 110 5.11 4.50 -5.36
CA CYS A 110 5.07 3.59 -4.21
C CYS A 110 3.68 3.56 -3.60
N MET A 111 3.45 2.63 -2.69
CA MET A 111 2.28 2.65 -1.82
C MET A 111 2.74 2.53 -0.37
N ARG A 112 2.17 3.33 0.51
CA ARG A 112 2.41 3.26 1.95
C ARG A 112 1.07 3.30 2.69
N ALA A 113 0.83 2.28 3.48
CA ALA A 113 -0.41 2.15 4.25
C ALA A 113 -1.68 2.34 3.38
N GLY A 114 -1.69 1.76 2.16
CA GLY A 114 -2.81 1.86 1.23
C GLY A 114 -2.90 3.17 0.44
N VAL A 115 -1.99 4.13 0.67
CA VAL A 115 -1.94 5.40 -0.06
C VAL A 115 -0.85 5.33 -1.12
N VAL A 116 -1.23 5.55 -2.37
CA VAL A 116 -0.31 5.61 -3.52
C VAL A 116 0.29 7.00 -3.62
N GLN A 117 1.59 7.05 -3.87
CA GLN A 117 2.35 8.28 -4.14
C GLN A 117 3.06 8.14 -5.47
N ILE A 118 2.91 9.13 -6.33
CA ILE A 118 3.66 9.29 -7.58
C ILE A 118 4.56 10.51 -7.43
N SER A 119 5.77 10.44 -7.96
CA SER A 119 6.70 11.55 -7.99
C SER A 119 7.52 11.49 -9.27
N GLY A 120 7.68 12.62 -9.95
CA GLY A 120 8.52 12.73 -11.15
C GLY A 120 8.20 13.97 -11.95
N VAL A 121 8.97 14.16 -13.02
CA VAL A 121 8.77 15.24 -13.99
C VAL A 121 8.91 14.68 -15.39
N LEU A 122 7.92 14.96 -16.23
CA LEU A 122 7.93 14.60 -17.65
C LEU A 122 8.21 15.83 -18.51
N ILE A 123 8.81 15.61 -19.66
CA ILE A 123 9.07 16.63 -20.67
C ILE A 123 8.43 16.17 -21.96
N SER A 124 7.56 16.99 -22.55
CA SER A 124 6.92 16.68 -23.82
C SER A 124 7.93 16.73 -24.97
N ALA A 125 7.97 15.65 -25.73
CA ALA A 125 8.66 15.53 -27.02
C ALA A 125 7.67 15.28 -28.17
N GLY A 126 6.44 15.79 -28.05
CA GLY A 126 5.35 15.56 -28.99
C GLY A 126 4.43 14.39 -28.65
N GLY A 127 4.49 13.91 -27.40
CA GLY A 127 3.65 12.79 -26.91
C GLY A 127 2.18 13.16 -26.73
N ASP A 128 1.34 12.13 -26.67
CA ASP A 128 -0.09 12.26 -26.42
C ASP A 128 -0.33 12.67 -24.95
N HIS A 129 -1.09 13.72 -24.76
CA HIS A 129 -1.47 14.23 -23.43
C HIS A 129 -2.47 13.32 -22.70
N ASP A 130 -3.11 12.42 -23.42
CA ASP A 130 -4.00 11.42 -22.86
C ASP A 130 -3.27 10.16 -22.36
N ASP A 131 -1.97 10.04 -22.64
CA ASP A 131 -1.13 8.91 -22.22
C ASP A 131 0.31 9.36 -21.90
N LEU A 132 0.52 9.86 -20.69
CA LEU A 132 1.83 10.29 -20.20
C LEU A 132 2.69 9.11 -19.76
N LEU A 133 2.08 8.21 -19.01
CA LEU A 133 2.71 7.01 -18.48
C LEU A 133 1.65 5.99 -18.03
N THR A 134 2.08 4.75 -17.82
CA THR A 134 1.21 3.67 -17.37
C THR A 134 1.48 3.30 -15.91
N ILE A 135 0.43 3.29 -15.10
CA ILE A 135 0.46 2.88 -13.71
C ILE A 135 0.30 1.35 -13.62
N PRO A 136 1.21 0.63 -12.93
CA PRO A 136 1.11 -0.81 -12.74
C PRO A 136 -0.18 -1.24 -12.03
N ALA A 137 -0.72 -2.41 -12.37
CA ALA A 137 -2.04 -2.88 -11.93
C ALA A 137 -2.27 -2.80 -10.41
N LYS A 138 -1.23 -3.10 -9.61
CA LYS A 138 -1.32 -3.09 -8.14
C LYS A 138 -1.53 -1.71 -7.51
N PHE A 139 -1.34 -0.63 -8.27
CA PHE A 139 -1.52 0.76 -7.83
C PHE A 139 -2.72 1.44 -8.49
N ARG A 140 -3.41 0.78 -9.44
CA ARG A 140 -4.51 1.40 -10.18
C ARG A 140 -5.69 1.69 -9.29
N PRO A 141 -6.33 2.86 -9.45
CA PRO A 141 -7.59 3.12 -8.78
C PRO A 141 -8.71 2.26 -9.39
N SER A 142 -9.69 1.88 -8.58
CA SER A 142 -10.89 1.17 -9.04
C SER A 142 -11.80 2.04 -9.91
N GLN A 143 -11.71 3.35 -9.70
CA GLN A 143 -12.45 4.36 -10.47
C GLN A 143 -11.50 5.46 -10.94
N GLU A 144 -11.88 6.17 -12.01
CA GLU A 144 -11.14 7.31 -12.50
C GLU A 144 -10.99 8.37 -11.41
N GLN A 145 -9.79 8.90 -11.25
CA GLN A 145 -9.47 9.93 -10.27
C GLN A 145 -8.85 11.16 -10.93
N PHE A 146 -9.27 12.33 -10.47
CA PHE A 146 -8.71 13.61 -10.84
C PHE A 146 -7.89 14.14 -9.68
N ILE A 147 -6.62 14.40 -9.94
CA ILE A 147 -5.65 14.85 -8.95
C ILE A 147 -5.15 16.21 -9.41
N GLY A 148 -5.39 17.19 -8.62
CA GLY A 148 -5.05 18.53 -9.03
C GLY A 148 -4.27 19.29 -7.99
N PRO A 149 -4.04 20.59 -8.26
CA PRO A 149 -3.63 21.06 -9.58
C PRO A 149 -2.15 20.75 -9.84
N THR A 150 -1.76 20.59 -11.09
CA THR A 150 -0.36 20.63 -11.49
C THR A 150 -0.12 21.90 -12.32
N VAL A 151 1.07 22.47 -12.21
CA VAL A 151 1.48 23.60 -13.03
C VAL A 151 2.41 23.08 -14.10
N THR A 152 2.05 23.31 -15.33
CA THR A 152 2.86 22.95 -16.50
C THR A 152 3.38 24.21 -17.17
N GLY A 153 4.51 24.13 -17.80
CA GLY A 153 5.05 25.23 -18.60
C GLY A 153 6.28 24.78 -19.37
N GLY A 154 6.70 25.55 -20.36
CA GLY A 154 7.90 25.21 -21.12
C GLY A 154 8.16 26.18 -22.26
N GLY A 155 9.41 26.15 -22.76
CA GLY A 155 9.91 27.05 -23.78
C GLY A 155 10.69 28.24 -23.21
N ALA A 156 11.17 29.10 -24.10
CA ALA A 156 11.97 30.28 -23.73
C ALA A 156 11.16 31.30 -22.90
N ASP A 157 9.85 31.34 -23.13
CA ASP A 157 8.90 32.17 -22.39
C ASP A 157 8.04 31.23 -21.55
N PHE A 158 8.50 30.91 -20.34
CA PHE A 158 7.77 30.04 -19.41
C PHE A 158 6.40 30.66 -19.10
N ASP A 159 5.36 30.19 -19.77
CA ASP A 159 3.96 30.56 -19.53
C ASP A 159 3.31 29.43 -18.69
N PRO A 160 3.18 29.62 -17.38
CA PRO A 160 2.64 28.58 -16.50
C PRO A 160 1.15 28.35 -16.80
N THR A 161 0.80 27.12 -17.13
CA THR A 161 -0.59 26.72 -17.32
C THR A 161 -1.02 25.78 -16.20
N TYR A 162 -2.16 26.05 -15.62
CA TYR A 162 -2.77 25.15 -14.64
C TYR A 162 -3.46 24.00 -15.34
N ALA A 163 -3.21 22.80 -14.82
CA ALA A 163 -3.81 21.58 -15.30
C ALA A 163 -4.12 20.65 -14.12
N TYR A 164 -4.75 19.53 -14.38
CA TYR A 164 -4.89 18.45 -13.42
C TYR A 164 -4.48 17.13 -14.05
N LEU A 165 -4.03 16.20 -13.22
CA LEU A 165 -3.73 14.85 -13.63
C LEU A 165 -5.01 14.00 -13.52
N ARG A 166 -5.23 13.13 -14.50
CA ARG A 166 -6.31 12.15 -14.51
C ARG A 166 -5.72 10.76 -14.56
N ILE A 167 -6.06 9.93 -13.58
CA ILE A 167 -5.70 8.52 -13.53
C ILE A 167 -6.94 7.71 -13.87
N ARG A 168 -6.87 6.93 -14.94
CA ARG A 168 -7.94 6.00 -15.32
C ARG A 168 -7.79 4.66 -14.61
N SER A 169 -8.87 3.91 -14.46
CA SER A 169 -8.88 2.57 -13.88
C SER A 169 -8.01 1.55 -14.66
N ASN A 170 -7.77 1.78 -15.95
CA ASN A 170 -6.83 0.99 -16.75
C ASN A 170 -5.34 1.32 -16.47
N GLY A 171 -5.08 2.36 -15.68
CA GLY A 171 -3.73 2.81 -15.31
C GLY A 171 -3.13 3.90 -16.19
N SER A 172 -3.81 4.38 -17.24
CA SER A 172 -3.32 5.51 -18.03
C SER A 172 -3.35 6.79 -17.19
N LEU A 173 -2.22 7.48 -17.10
CA LEU A 173 -2.11 8.83 -16.54
C LEU A 173 -2.16 9.84 -17.68
N SER A 174 -3.04 10.80 -17.57
CA SER A 174 -3.21 11.89 -18.54
C SER A 174 -3.21 13.26 -17.86
N ILE A 175 -2.95 14.30 -18.65
CA ILE A 175 -3.09 15.69 -18.21
C ILE A 175 -4.32 16.32 -18.86
N LYS A 176 -5.11 17.08 -18.10
CA LYS A 176 -6.38 17.68 -18.51
C LYS A 176 -6.51 19.11 -17.98
N GLY A 177 -7.49 19.86 -18.53
CA GLY A 177 -7.85 21.20 -18.04
C GLY A 177 -6.90 22.33 -18.46
N TYR A 178 -6.04 22.10 -19.41
CA TYR A 178 -5.14 23.10 -19.98
C TYR A 178 -5.77 23.81 -21.17
N SER A 179 -5.57 25.12 -21.27
CA SER A 179 -6.10 25.90 -22.40
C SER A 179 -5.27 25.75 -23.68
N THR A 180 -3.96 25.50 -23.58
CA THR A 180 -3.06 25.38 -24.72
C THR A 180 -1.76 24.67 -24.34
N ILE A 181 -1.69 23.34 -24.44
CA ILE A 181 -0.38 22.68 -24.51
C ILE A 181 -0.01 22.63 -26.00
N ARG A 182 0.99 23.38 -26.40
CA ARG A 182 1.50 23.33 -27.76
C ARG A 182 2.43 22.13 -27.90
N SER A 183 2.06 21.16 -28.74
CA SER A 183 2.92 20.05 -29.10
C SER A 183 4.26 20.57 -29.62
N GLY A 184 5.38 20.03 -29.18
CA GLY A 184 6.72 20.30 -29.71
C GLY A 184 7.59 21.28 -28.91
N HIS A 185 7.18 21.79 -27.77
CA HIS A 185 7.91 22.85 -27.05
C HIS A 185 8.51 22.46 -25.69
N GLY A 186 8.89 21.21 -25.47
CA GLY A 186 9.58 20.83 -24.23
C GLY A 186 8.78 21.15 -22.94
N TRP A 187 7.45 20.98 -22.99
CA TRP A 187 6.58 21.21 -21.85
C TRP A 187 6.97 20.34 -20.67
N ILE A 188 7.14 20.97 -19.53
CA ILE A 188 7.47 20.31 -18.27
C ILE A 188 6.18 20.01 -17.52
N VAL A 189 5.95 18.73 -17.20
CA VAL A 189 4.76 18.26 -16.49
C VAL A 189 5.20 17.56 -15.19
N PRO A 190 5.07 18.21 -14.04
CA PRO A 190 5.22 17.52 -12.76
C PRO A 190 4.11 16.49 -12.59
N VAL A 191 4.47 15.24 -12.32
CA VAL A 191 3.54 14.12 -12.10
C VAL A 191 3.51 13.71 -10.63
N SER A 192 3.55 14.70 -9.73
CA SER A 192 3.45 14.44 -8.29
C SER A 192 1.97 14.30 -7.90
N ALA A 193 1.62 13.13 -7.36
CA ALA A 193 0.24 12.79 -7.04
C ALA A 193 0.17 11.89 -5.81
N THR A 194 -0.93 12.02 -5.07
CA THR A 194 -1.25 11.11 -3.97
C THR A 194 -2.73 10.73 -4.07
N TYR A 195 -3.02 9.44 -4.00
CA TYR A 195 -4.39 8.93 -4.09
C TYR A 195 -4.56 7.58 -3.39
N VAL A 196 -5.81 7.17 -3.24
CA VAL A 196 -6.21 5.88 -2.67
C VAL A 196 -6.79 5.01 -3.80
N PRO A 197 -6.29 3.77 -4.01
CA PRO A 197 -6.60 2.97 -5.22
C PRO A 197 -7.92 2.20 -5.19
N TRP A 198 -8.80 2.38 -4.20
CA TRP A 198 -10.15 1.74 -4.13
C TRP A 198 -11.30 2.60 -4.59
#